data_ab5419b951ef13e1708b5b77f973d52e
#
_entry.id   ab5419b951ef13e1708b5b77f973d52e
#
_cell.length_a   1.000
_cell.length_b   1.000
_cell.length_c   1.000
_cell.angle_alpha   90.00
_cell.angle_beta   90.00
_cell.angle_gamma   90.00
#
_symmetry.space_group_name_H-M   'P 1'
#
loop_
_entity.id
_entity.type
_entity.pdbx_description
1 polymer ?
#
loop_
_entity_poly.entity_id
_entity_poly.type
_entity_poly.pdbx_seq_one_letter_code
_entity_poly.pdbx_strand_id
1 'polypeptide(L)'
;MEDLYNTGVRVIIDNYLIEESKKVRDYGNYWSASSAGYCMRKNIFDRLKVEPTNPDDARKQRVFTAGHLFHEWLQSLTKDAGCSVSQEGELQDEKLMVIGHYDDIIKVDDHLILYDYKTANSRSFGYKKEMSYFHRMQLGTYLYMLRQSKEYKNLTESRILTLEKDTLRTKEFVLFYDEELEAEILEYWNTINSFWTDKKLPPCTCEEQEGGFMSKPAYNPYFYNGQPCSRDWYELWKENNKEKVNGK
;
A
#
# COMPACT_ATOMS: atom_id res chain seq x y z
N MET A 1 15.27 -11.37 -36.91
CA MET A 1 15.92 -11.09 -35.61
C MET A 1 14.91 -10.72 -34.51
N GLU A 2 13.74 -10.17 -34.83
CA GLU A 2 12.68 -9.86 -33.84
C GLU A 2 12.05 -11.11 -33.19
N ASP A 3 11.92 -12.21 -33.87
CA ASP A 3 11.28 -13.44 -33.33
C ASP A 3 12.08 -14.14 -32.24
N LEU A 4 13.40 -14.03 -32.21
CA LEU A 4 14.26 -14.62 -31.17
C LEU A 4 14.10 -13.91 -29.80
N TYR A 5 13.66 -12.67 -29.78
CA TYR A 5 13.41 -11.92 -28.53
C TYR A 5 12.05 -12.23 -27.92
N ASN A 6 11.14 -12.87 -28.66
CA ASN A 6 9.79 -13.18 -28.21
C ASN A 6 9.58 -14.60 -27.67
N THR A 7 10.61 -15.44 -27.64
CA THR A 7 10.51 -16.87 -27.22
C THR A 7 11.40 -17.25 -26.05
N GLY A 8 12.15 -16.31 -25.46
CA GLY A 8 13.07 -16.59 -24.36
C GLY A 8 12.38 -16.67 -23.00
N VAL A 9 13.09 -17.22 -22.00
CA VAL A 9 12.63 -17.32 -20.61
C VAL A 9 12.13 -16.00 -20.03
N ARG A 10 12.66 -14.88 -20.49
CA ARG A 10 12.18 -13.53 -20.12
C ARG A 10 10.70 -13.35 -20.41
N VAL A 11 10.25 -13.75 -21.61
CA VAL A 11 8.84 -13.61 -22.02
C VAL A 11 7.94 -14.49 -21.16
N ILE A 12 8.38 -15.70 -20.83
CA ILE A 12 7.66 -16.61 -19.95
C ILE A 12 7.49 -15.99 -18.56
N ILE A 13 8.58 -15.44 -17.99
CA ILE A 13 8.53 -14.76 -16.68
C ILE A 13 7.63 -13.55 -16.73
N ASP A 14 7.77 -12.70 -17.74
CA ASP A 14 6.98 -11.47 -17.88
C ASP A 14 5.48 -11.76 -17.98
N ASN A 15 5.11 -12.73 -18.82
CA ASN A 15 3.72 -13.16 -18.95
C ASN A 15 3.17 -13.75 -17.64
N TYR A 16 3.93 -14.59 -16.95
CA TYR A 16 3.55 -15.14 -15.67
C TYR A 16 3.29 -14.04 -14.63
N LEU A 17 4.20 -13.07 -14.50
CA LEU A 17 4.06 -11.98 -13.54
C LEU A 17 2.87 -11.06 -13.87
N ILE A 18 2.60 -10.80 -15.14
CA ILE A 18 1.42 -10.03 -15.56
C ILE A 18 0.13 -10.80 -15.22
N GLU A 19 0.07 -12.11 -15.46
CA GLU A 19 -1.11 -12.90 -15.09
C GLU A 19 -1.29 -12.95 -13.57
N GLU A 20 -0.21 -13.14 -12.79
CA GLU A 20 -0.28 -13.10 -11.33
C GLU A 20 -0.78 -11.72 -10.82
N SER A 21 -0.38 -10.62 -11.45
CA SER A 21 -0.81 -9.27 -11.05
C SER A 21 -2.30 -9.01 -11.26
N LYS A 22 -2.95 -9.77 -12.13
CA LYS A 22 -4.41 -9.70 -12.34
C LYS A 22 -5.21 -10.36 -11.20
N LYS A 23 -4.55 -11.15 -10.36
CA LYS A 23 -5.16 -11.76 -9.17
C LYS A 23 -5.36 -10.68 -8.10
N VAL A 24 -6.44 -9.94 -8.22
CA VAL A 24 -6.78 -8.88 -7.28
C VAL A 24 -7.04 -9.49 -5.91
N ARG A 25 -6.35 -9.00 -4.88
CA ARG A 25 -6.70 -9.31 -3.49
C ARG A 25 -8.09 -8.75 -3.21
N ASP A 26 -9.02 -9.62 -2.86
CA ASP A 26 -10.38 -9.20 -2.50
C ASP A 26 -10.44 -8.99 -0.99
N TYR A 27 -10.42 -7.74 -0.58
CA TYR A 27 -10.58 -7.35 0.83
C TYR A 27 -12.06 -7.24 1.25
N GLY A 28 -12.99 -7.71 0.40
CA GLY A 28 -14.42 -7.63 0.66
C GLY A 28 -14.88 -6.18 0.86
N ASN A 29 -15.39 -5.89 2.05
CA ASN A 29 -15.88 -4.56 2.40
C ASN A 29 -14.84 -3.68 3.10
N TYR A 30 -13.57 -4.05 3.12
CA TYR A 30 -12.53 -3.30 3.82
C TYR A 30 -11.64 -2.50 2.86
N TRP A 31 -11.07 -1.41 3.38
CA TRP A 31 -9.98 -0.68 2.76
C TRP A 31 -8.65 -1.35 3.12
N SER A 32 -7.69 -1.30 2.21
CA SER A 32 -6.33 -1.73 2.54
C SER A 32 -5.61 -0.65 3.36
N ALA A 33 -5.08 -1.00 4.54
CA ALA A 33 -4.28 -0.09 5.36
C ALA A 33 -3.06 0.47 4.60
N SER A 34 -2.47 -0.32 3.68
CA SER A 34 -1.37 0.13 2.83
C SER A 34 -1.76 1.20 1.81
N SER A 35 -3.05 1.46 1.64
CA SER A 35 -3.57 2.54 0.79
C SER A 35 -3.83 3.85 1.55
N ALA A 36 -3.53 3.90 2.84
CA ALA A 36 -3.66 5.10 3.67
C ALA A 36 -2.84 6.27 3.10
N GLY A 37 -3.43 7.46 3.12
CA GLY A 37 -2.78 8.67 2.61
C GLY A 37 -2.75 8.82 1.10
N TYR A 38 -3.09 7.80 0.32
CA TYR A 38 -3.25 7.95 -1.12
C TYR A 38 -4.53 8.70 -1.49
N CYS A 39 -4.62 9.12 -2.75
CA CYS A 39 -5.84 9.74 -3.27
C CYS A 39 -7.06 8.85 -2.99
N MET A 40 -8.02 9.36 -2.22
CA MET A 40 -9.20 8.60 -1.81
C MET A 40 -10.03 8.13 -3.01
N ARG A 41 -10.05 8.91 -4.11
CA ARG A 41 -10.72 8.51 -5.36
C ARG A 41 -10.09 7.25 -5.94
N LYS A 42 -8.76 7.15 -5.92
CA LYS A 42 -8.04 5.93 -6.32
C LYS A 42 -8.47 4.73 -5.47
N ASN A 43 -8.52 4.89 -4.16
CA ASN A 43 -8.91 3.79 -3.26
C ASN A 43 -10.35 3.33 -3.49
N ILE A 44 -11.25 4.26 -3.81
CA ILE A 44 -12.62 3.92 -4.22
C ILE A 44 -12.63 3.13 -5.53
N PHE A 45 -11.84 3.52 -6.52
CA PHE A 45 -11.73 2.78 -7.79
C PHE A 45 -11.16 1.38 -7.60
N ASP A 46 -10.12 1.24 -6.78
CA ASP A 46 -9.55 -0.07 -6.42
C ASP A 46 -10.63 -0.97 -5.79
N ARG A 47 -11.41 -0.43 -4.86
CA ARG A 47 -12.50 -1.18 -4.20
C ARG A 47 -13.66 -1.50 -5.14
N LEU A 48 -13.97 -0.62 -6.09
CA LEU A 48 -14.94 -0.87 -7.15
C LEU A 48 -14.41 -1.80 -8.24
N LYS A 49 -13.13 -2.21 -8.17
CA LYS A 49 -12.46 -3.04 -9.18
C LYS A 49 -12.55 -2.43 -10.59
N VAL A 50 -12.42 -1.10 -10.66
CA VAL A 50 -12.39 -0.38 -11.94
C VAL A 50 -11.16 -0.82 -12.72
N GLU A 51 -11.33 -1.09 -14.01
CA GLU A 51 -10.21 -1.47 -14.86
C GLU A 51 -9.20 -0.31 -14.97
N PRO A 52 -7.91 -0.55 -14.67
CA PRO A 52 -6.89 0.48 -14.77
C PRO A 52 -6.70 0.98 -16.20
N THR A 53 -6.65 2.29 -16.38
CA THR A 53 -6.30 2.92 -17.67
C THR A 53 -4.81 2.93 -17.93
N ASN A 54 -4.00 2.70 -16.90
CA ASN A 54 -2.54 2.63 -16.97
C ASN A 54 -2.06 1.41 -16.16
N PRO A 55 -2.26 0.18 -16.67
CA PRO A 55 -1.91 -1.04 -15.94
C PRO A 55 -0.39 -1.17 -15.78
N ASP A 56 -0.01 -1.94 -14.76
CA ASP A 56 1.38 -2.22 -14.47
C ASP A 56 2.01 -3.09 -15.56
N ASP A 57 3.21 -2.70 -16.00
CA ASP A 57 4.00 -3.48 -16.94
C ASP A 57 4.81 -4.61 -16.23
N ALA A 58 5.36 -5.52 -17.02
CA ALA A 58 6.18 -6.63 -16.51
C ALA A 58 7.41 -6.16 -15.73
N ARG A 59 8.00 -5.02 -16.10
CA ARG A 59 9.14 -4.45 -15.36
C ARG A 59 8.73 -4.04 -13.95
N LYS A 60 7.57 -3.40 -13.80
CA LYS A 60 7.02 -2.98 -12.50
C LYS A 60 6.70 -4.20 -11.65
N GLN A 61 6.15 -5.26 -12.24
CA GLN A 61 5.90 -6.53 -11.54
C GLN A 61 7.19 -7.18 -11.04
N ARG A 62 8.27 -7.19 -11.84
CA ARG A 62 9.59 -7.67 -11.37
C ARG A 62 10.12 -6.84 -10.19
N VAL A 63 9.90 -5.51 -10.20
CA VAL A 63 10.31 -4.63 -9.09
C VAL A 63 9.54 -4.97 -7.81
N PHE A 64 8.24 -5.24 -7.90
CA PHE A 64 7.42 -5.66 -6.75
C PHE A 64 7.86 -7.03 -6.23
N THR A 65 8.03 -8.02 -7.10
CA THR A 65 8.50 -9.36 -6.71
C THR A 65 9.86 -9.29 -6.01
N ALA A 66 10.80 -8.51 -6.55
CA ALA A 66 12.09 -8.29 -5.87
C ALA A 66 11.92 -7.62 -4.50
N GLY A 67 10.95 -6.71 -4.35
CA GLY A 67 10.59 -6.12 -3.07
C GLY A 67 10.17 -7.18 -2.05
N HIS A 68 9.26 -8.07 -2.43
CA HIS A 68 8.80 -9.18 -1.56
C HIS A 68 9.94 -10.09 -1.10
N LEU A 69 10.84 -10.47 -2.00
CA LEU A 69 12.01 -11.30 -1.64
C LEU A 69 12.90 -10.63 -0.59
N PHE A 70 13.10 -9.32 -0.67
CA PHE A 70 13.85 -8.59 0.36
C PHE A 70 13.09 -8.48 1.68
N HIS A 71 11.76 -8.37 1.68
CA HIS A 71 10.96 -8.41 2.90
C HIS A 71 11.11 -9.77 3.60
N GLU A 72 10.89 -10.87 2.87
CA GLU A 72 11.06 -12.23 3.39
C GLU A 72 12.46 -12.45 3.97
N TRP A 73 13.49 -11.95 3.29
CA TRP A 73 14.87 -12.03 3.78
C TRP A 73 15.08 -11.26 5.07
N LEU A 74 14.61 -10.00 5.17
CA LEU A 74 14.72 -9.19 6.39
C LEU A 74 13.97 -9.83 7.55
N GLN A 75 12.77 -10.34 7.32
CA GLN A 75 11.97 -11.07 8.29
C GLN A 75 12.66 -12.34 8.77
N SER A 76 13.33 -13.08 7.87
CA SER A 76 14.12 -14.23 8.29
C SER A 76 15.27 -13.85 9.23
N LEU A 77 15.98 -12.74 8.94
CA LEU A 77 17.06 -12.27 9.77
C LEU A 77 16.62 -11.85 11.18
N THR A 78 15.50 -11.13 11.30
CA THR A 78 14.97 -10.70 12.61
C THR A 78 14.46 -11.87 13.44
N LYS A 79 13.87 -12.87 12.76
CA LYS A 79 13.46 -14.13 13.37
C LYS A 79 14.66 -14.94 13.88
N ASP A 80 15.68 -15.12 13.05
CA ASP A 80 16.88 -15.87 13.38
C ASP A 80 17.70 -15.18 14.48
N ALA A 81 17.69 -13.84 14.51
CA ALA A 81 18.28 -13.04 15.59
C ALA A 81 17.47 -13.11 16.90
N GLY A 82 16.28 -13.69 16.90
CA GLY A 82 15.42 -13.84 18.07
C GLY A 82 14.81 -12.53 18.59
N CYS A 83 14.78 -11.48 17.77
CA CYS A 83 14.21 -10.19 18.15
C CYS A 83 12.78 -9.97 17.61
N SER A 84 12.34 -10.73 16.62
CA SER A 84 10.97 -10.67 16.12
C SER A 84 9.99 -11.33 17.11
N VAL A 85 8.93 -10.60 17.45
CA VAL A 85 7.84 -11.06 18.32
C VAL A 85 6.67 -11.57 17.48
N SER A 86 6.37 -10.91 16.37
CA SER A 86 5.27 -11.28 15.49
C SER A 86 5.52 -10.76 14.08
N GLN A 87 5.27 -11.59 13.08
CA GLN A 87 5.45 -11.27 11.67
C GLN A 87 4.17 -11.50 10.88
N GLU A 88 3.93 -10.69 9.83
CA GLU A 88 2.81 -10.82 8.88
C GLU A 88 1.45 -10.92 9.57
N GLY A 89 1.28 -10.18 10.68
CA GLY A 89 0.04 -10.21 11.43
C GLY A 89 -1.08 -9.48 10.70
N GLU A 90 -2.21 -10.16 10.52
CA GLU A 90 -3.41 -9.55 9.97
C GLU A 90 -4.08 -8.66 11.03
N LEU A 91 -4.44 -7.46 10.61
CA LEU A 91 -5.19 -6.47 11.39
C LEU A 91 -6.49 -6.15 10.68
N GLN A 92 -7.58 -6.07 11.44
CA GLN A 92 -8.89 -5.67 10.94
C GLN A 92 -9.58 -4.75 11.93
N ASP A 93 -10.10 -3.63 11.45
CA ASP A 93 -10.90 -2.69 12.23
C ASP A 93 -12.28 -2.52 11.58
N GLU A 94 -13.31 -2.97 12.27
CA GLU A 94 -14.71 -2.94 11.83
C GLU A 94 -15.27 -1.51 11.76
N LYS A 95 -14.80 -0.60 12.61
CA LYS A 95 -15.30 0.77 12.67
C LYS A 95 -14.77 1.59 11.51
N LEU A 96 -13.48 1.46 11.23
CA LEU A 96 -12.84 2.14 10.13
C LEU A 96 -13.02 1.40 8.80
N MET A 97 -13.50 0.15 8.84
CA MET A 97 -13.59 -0.73 7.68
C MET A 97 -12.22 -0.91 7.01
N VAL A 98 -11.18 -1.16 7.80
CA VAL A 98 -9.80 -1.28 7.33
C VAL A 98 -9.23 -2.65 7.65
N ILE A 99 -8.49 -3.22 6.71
CA ILE A 99 -7.72 -4.45 6.87
C ILE A 99 -6.29 -4.22 6.40
N GLY A 100 -5.33 -4.90 6.99
CA GLY A 100 -3.94 -4.85 6.57
C GLY A 100 -3.08 -5.89 7.24
N HIS A 101 -1.83 -5.97 6.79
CA HIS A 101 -0.82 -6.85 7.35
C HIS A 101 0.42 -6.01 7.62
N TYR A 102 0.92 -6.07 8.85
CA TYR A 102 2.20 -5.46 9.18
C TYR A 102 3.34 -6.45 8.94
N ASP A 103 4.53 -5.93 8.68
CA ASP A 103 5.67 -6.79 8.34
C ASP A 103 6.25 -7.47 9.59
N ASP A 104 6.56 -6.69 10.66
CA ASP A 104 7.24 -7.23 11.84
C ASP A 104 6.97 -6.39 13.10
N ILE A 105 6.87 -7.03 14.26
CA ILE A 105 6.97 -6.38 15.57
C ILE A 105 8.24 -6.88 16.24
N ILE A 106 9.18 -5.98 16.43
CA ILE A 106 10.51 -6.24 16.97
C ILE A 106 10.55 -5.86 18.45
N LYS A 107 11.20 -6.68 19.26
CA LYS A 107 11.55 -6.35 20.64
C LYS A 107 13.00 -5.96 20.73
N VAL A 108 13.25 -4.73 21.20
CA VAL A 108 14.58 -4.21 21.52
C VAL A 108 14.57 -3.86 23.01
N ASP A 109 15.35 -4.57 23.80
CA ASP A 109 15.28 -4.54 25.28
C ASP A 109 13.86 -4.82 25.77
N ASP A 110 13.21 -3.84 26.42
CA ASP A 110 11.82 -3.94 26.88
C ASP A 110 10.82 -3.18 25.99
N HIS A 111 11.28 -2.66 24.85
CA HIS A 111 10.44 -1.89 23.94
C HIS A 111 10.01 -2.73 22.75
N LEU A 112 8.71 -2.60 22.39
CA LEU A 112 8.17 -3.12 21.14
C LEU A 112 8.16 -2.01 20.10
N ILE A 113 8.57 -2.34 18.88
CA ILE A 113 8.63 -1.42 17.75
C ILE A 113 7.99 -2.11 16.54
N LEU A 114 7.03 -1.45 15.93
CA LEU A 114 6.44 -1.90 14.66
C LEU A 114 7.38 -1.54 13.51
N TYR A 115 7.75 -2.50 12.70
CA TYR A 115 8.53 -2.29 11.48
C TYR A 115 7.71 -2.55 10.23
N ASP A 116 7.97 -1.72 9.23
CA ASP A 116 7.52 -1.91 7.85
C ASP A 116 8.74 -1.79 6.94
N TYR A 117 9.01 -2.85 6.17
CA TYR A 117 10.17 -2.96 5.31
C TYR A 117 9.88 -2.36 3.94
N LYS A 118 10.78 -1.56 3.44
CA LYS A 118 10.68 -0.95 2.11
C LYS A 118 11.97 -1.11 1.34
N THR A 119 11.87 -1.27 0.05
CA THR A 119 13.04 -1.31 -0.83
C THR A 119 13.09 -0.10 -1.74
N ALA A 120 14.30 0.33 -2.07
CA ALA A 120 14.54 1.44 -2.98
C ALA A 120 15.72 1.14 -3.92
N ASN A 121 15.71 1.72 -5.12
CA ASN A 121 16.91 1.80 -5.95
C ASN A 121 17.85 2.88 -5.41
N SER A 122 19.13 2.87 -5.81
CA SER A 122 20.16 3.81 -5.32
C SER A 122 19.76 5.28 -5.46
N ARG A 123 19.12 5.64 -6.57
CA ARG A 123 18.68 7.02 -6.81
C ARG A 123 17.60 7.44 -5.81
N SER A 124 16.53 6.66 -5.68
CA SER A 124 15.45 6.95 -4.74
C SER A 124 15.92 6.92 -3.30
N PHE A 125 16.79 5.98 -2.95
CA PHE A 125 17.40 5.88 -1.62
C PHE A 125 18.23 7.13 -1.27
N GLY A 126 19.02 7.64 -2.23
CA GLY A 126 19.82 8.84 -2.05
C GLY A 126 18.99 10.09 -1.69
N TYR A 127 17.86 10.27 -2.35
CA TYR A 127 16.96 11.41 -2.13
C TYR A 127 16.06 11.29 -0.90
N LYS A 128 15.88 10.09 -0.34
CA LYS A 128 14.98 9.87 0.79
C LYS A 128 15.60 10.41 2.09
N LYS A 129 15.12 11.55 2.54
CA LYS A 129 15.59 12.24 3.77
C LYS A 129 14.63 12.09 4.94
N GLU A 130 13.35 11.82 4.66
CA GLU A 130 12.26 11.73 5.62
C GLU A 130 11.27 10.64 5.24
N MET A 131 10.41 10.29 6.17
CA MET A 131 9.29 9.39 5.91
C MET A 131 8.28 10.09 5.01
N SER A 132 7.83 9.41 3.95
CA SER A 132 6.76 9.96 3.11
C SER A 132 5.43 9.97 3.85
N TYR A 133 4.55 10.89 3.46
CA TYR A 133 3.19 10.99 4.00
C TYR A 133 2.44 9.64 3.96
N PHE A 134 2.53 8.92 2.84
CA PHE A 134 1.87 7.60 2.70
C PHE A 134 2.36 6.56 3.70
N HIS A 135 3.67 6.51 3.92
CA HIS A 135 4.24 5.59 4.90
C HIS A 135 3.87 5.97 6.33
N ARG A 136 3.82 7.28 6.62
CA ARG A 136 3.34 7.80 7.91
C ARG A 136 1.90 7.38 8.17
N MET A 137 1.02 7.54 7.17
CA MET A 137 -0.38 7.16 7.26
C MET A 137 -0.57 5.63 7.37
N GLN A 138 0.20 4.85 6.64
CA GLN A 138 0.19 3.39 6.71
C GLN A 138 0.60 2.91 8.11
N LEU A 139 1.77 3.35 8.60
CA LEU A 139 2.26 2.97 9.94
C LEU A 139 1.33 3.47 11.05
N GLY A 140 0.84 4.71 10.95
CA GLY A 140 -0.14 5.26 11.88
C GLY A 140 -1.41 4.42 11.95
N THR A 141 -1.92 3.97 10.80
CA THR A 141 -3.09 3.09 10.73
C THR A 141 -2.80 1.75 11.42
N TYR A 142 -1.64 1.13 11.18
CA TYR A 142 -1.27 -0.11 11.87
C TYR A 142 -1.13 0.09 13.38
N LEU A 143 -0.46 1.16 13.83
CA LEU A 143 -0.34 1.48 15.25
C LEU A 143 -1.71 1.68 15.89
N TYR A 144 -2.61 2.46 15.26
CA TYR A 144 -3.97 2.64 15.73
C TYR A 144 -4.67 1.29 15.94
N MET A 145 -4.64 0.41 14.94
CA MET A 145 -5.31 -0.90 14.98
C MET A 145 -4.70 -1.83 16.04
N LEU A 146 -3.37 -1.92 16.11
CA LEU A 146 -2.65 -2.72 17.10
C LEU A 146 -2.99 -2.29 18.54
N ARG A 147 -3.05 -0.97 18.78
CA ARG A 147 -3.34 -0.40 20.09
C ARG A 147 -4.76 -0.66 20.61
N GLN A 148 -5.69 -1.10 19.74
CA GLN A 148 -7.02 -1.55 20.18
C GLN A 148 -6.93 -2.89 20.93
N SER A 149 -5.84 -3.65 20.80
CA SER A 149 -5.62 -4.89 21.54
C SER A 149 -4.99 -4.63 22.92
N LYS A 150 -5.23 -5.54 23.87
CA LYS A 150 -4.59 -5.46 25.20
C LYS A 150 -3.08 -5.67 25.14
N GLU A 151 -2.62 -6.48 24.19
CA GLU A 151 -1.23 -6.86 24.01
C GLU A 151 -0.37 -5.66 23.55
N TYR A 152 -0.88 -4.87 22.60
CA TYR A 152 -0.13 -3.79 21.96
C TYR A 152 -0.62 -2.37 22.32
N LYS A 153 -1.47 -2.24 23.37
CA LYS A 153 -2.01 -0.92 23.76
C LYS A 153 -0.96 0.15 24.07
N ASN A 154 0.23 -0.27 24.46
CA ASN A 154 1.37 0.61 24.79
C ASN A 154 2.38 0.72 23.65
N LEU A 155 2.11 0.13 22.48
CA LEU A 155 2.97 0.26 21.30
C LEU A 155 2.82 1.67 20.73
N THR A 156 3.86 2.49 20.81
CA THR A 156 3.84 3.90 20.40
C THR A 156 4.90 4.22 19.36
N GLU A 157 5.79 3.28 19.05
CA GLU A 157 6.87 3.49 18.09
C GLU A 157 6.71 2.58 16.89
N SER A 158 6.89 3.16 15.71
CA SER A 158 7.03 2.41 14.47
C SER A 158 8.16 2.95 13.62
N ARG A 159 8.71 2.10 12.75
CA ARG A 159 9.81 2.46 11.86
C ARG A 159 9.62 1.93 10.45
N ILE A 160 10.04 2.72 9.47
CA ILE A 160 10.31 2.23 8.12
C ILE A 160 11.79 1.90 8.03
N LEU A 161 12.13 0.64 7.80
CA LEU A 161 13.45 0.24 7.35
C LEU A 161 13.48 0.24 5.82
N THR A 162 14.21 1.17 5.23
CA THR A 162 14.40 1.20 3.77
C THR A 162 15.73 0.54 3.40
N LEU A 163 15.67 -0.53 2.61
CA LEU A 163 16.83 -1.22 2.04
C LEU A 163 17.09 -0.75 0.62
N GLU A 164 18.31 -0.34 0.33
CA GLU A 164 18.78 -0.08 -1.03
C GLU A 164 19.11 -1.41 -1.73
N LYS A 165 18.45 -1.68 -2.84
CA LYS A 165 18.57 -2.99 -3.53
C LYS A 165 19.94 -3.24 -4.16
N ASP A 166 20.68 -2.17 -4.50
CA ASP A 166 21.91 -2.28 -5.26
C ASP A 166 23.13 -2.53 -4.35
N THR A 167 23.17 -1.88 -3.17
CA THR A 167 24.32 -1.92 -2.25
C THR A 167 23.97 -2.44 -0.86
N LEU A 168 22.71 -2.77 -0.60
CA LEU A 168 22.18 -3.26 0.67
C LEU A 168 22.34 -2.29 1.84
N ARG A 169 22.56 -1.00 1.58
CA ARG A 169 22.56 0.04 2.61
C ARG A 169 21.13 0.21 3.15
N THR A 170 21.05 0.58 4.41
CA THR A 170 19.76 0.78 5.09
C THR A 170 19.61 2.20 5.60
N LYS A 171 18.36 2.65 5.71
CA LYS A 171 17.95 3.86 6.43
C LYS A 171 16.71 3.53 7.24
N GLU A 172 16.66 4.05 8.46
CA GLU A 172 15.46 4.00 9.29
C GLU A 172 14.81 5.37 9.42
N PHE A 173 13.50 5.37 9.46
CA PHE A 173 12.68 6.55 9.74
C PHE A 173 11.71 6.20 10.85
N VAL A 174 11.72 7.00 11.90
CA VAL A 174 10.93 6.74 13.12
C VAL A 174 9.64 7.55 13.09
N LEU A 175 8.56 6.94 13.53
CA LEU A 175 7.26 7.56 13.76
C LEU A 175 6.80 7.21 15.19
N PHE A 176 6.43 8.22 15.95
CA PHE A 176 5.78 8.05 17.24
C PHE A 176 4.28 8.28 17.10
N TYR A 177 3.51 7.47 17.81
CA TYR A 177 2.07 7.60 17.89
C TYR A 177 1.71 8.66 18.94
N ASP A 178 0.93 9.63 18.52
CA ASP A 178 0.39 10.70 19.36
C ASP A 178 -1.08 11.00 18.99
N GLU A 179 -1.68 11.92 19.71
CA GLU A 179 -3.09 12.32 19.51
C GLU A 179 -3.32 13.00 18.15
N GLU A 180 -2.31 13.70 17.62
CA GLU A 180 -2.39 14.38 16.33
C GLU A 180 -2.43 13.35 15.18
N LEU A 181 -1.53 12.37 15.23
CA LEU A 181 -1.51 11.27 14.27
C LEU A 181 -2.81 10.45 14.33
N GLU A 182 -3.30 10.15 15.54
CA GLU A 182 -4.57 9.45 15.72
C GLU A 182 -5.73 10.20 15.08
N ALA A 183 -5.84 11.50 15.33
CA ALA A 183 -6.88 12.34 14.76
C ALA A 183 -6.83 12.34 13.22
N GLU A 184 -5.63 12.46 12.64
CA GLU A 184 -5.42 12.44 11.19
C GLU A 184 -5.83 11.08 10.56
N ILE A 185 -5.47 9.95 11.20
CA ILE A 185 -5.86 8.61 10.76
C ILE A 185 -7.39 8.46 10.78
N LEU A 186 -8.01 8.86 11.88
CA LEU A 186 -9.47 8.78 12.03
C LEU A 186 -10.19 9.68 11.02
N GLU A 187 -9.71 10.89 10.81
CA GLU A 187 -10.27 11.81 9.81
C GLU A 187 -10.19 11.22 8.39
N TYR A 188 -9.03 10.67 8.01
CA TYR A 188 -8.83 10.08 6.69
C TYR A 188 -9.82 8.92 6.43
N TRP A 189 -9.88 7.95 7.35
CA TRP A 189 -10.73 6.77 7.17
C TRP A 189 -12.23 7.08 7.29
N ASN A 190 -12.62 7.97 8.19
CA ASN A 190 -14.01 8.42 8.28
C ASN A 190 -14.46 9.19 7.04
N THR A 191 -13.58 10.01 6.49
CA THR A 191 -13.87 10.78 5.27
C THR A 191 -14.10 9.86 4.08
N ILE A 192 -13.22 8.89 3.83
CA ILE A 192 -13.42 7.96 2.71
C ILE A 192 -14.67 7.08 2.91
N ASN A 193 -14.97 6.66 4.14
CA ASN A 193 -16.17 5.93 4.48
C ASN A 193 -17.45 6.74 4.23
N SER A 194 -17.43 8.05 4.53
CA SER A 194 -18.54 8.95 4.21
C SER A 194 -18.77 9.01 2.69
N PHE A 195 -17.73 9.23 1.89
CA PHE A 195 -17.83 9.21 0.43
C PHE A 195 -18.36 7.88 -0.10
N TRP A 196 -17.89 6.76 0.49
CA TRP A 196 -18.36 5.43 0.13
C TRP A 196 -19.84 5.24 0.42
N THR A 197 -20.30 5.64 1.60
CA THR A 197 -21.70 5.51 2.04
C THR A 197 -22.63 6.39 1.21
N ASP A 198 -22.21 7.62 0.95
CA ASP A 198 -22.96 8.60 0.13
C ASP A 198 -22.93 8.26 -1.36
N LYS A 199 -22.17 7.27 -1.80
CA LYS A 199 -21.94 6.91 -3.21
C LYS A 199 -21.47 8.09 -4.04
N LYS A 200 -20.50 8.84 -3.48
CA LYS A 200 -19.87 10.00 -4.12
C LYS A 200 -18.38 9.75 -4.30
N LEU A 201 -17.82 10.36 -5.34
CA LEU A 201 -16.37 10.37 -5.53
C LEU A 201 -15.77 11.61 -4.85
N PRO A 202 -14.73 11.43 -4.01
CA PRO A 202 -13.99 12.56 -3.47
C PRO A 202 -13.26 13.32 -4.57
N PRO A 203 -12.83 14.57 -4.32
CA PRO A 203 -11.94 15.27 -5.21
C PRO A 203 -10.69 14.45 -5.54
N CYS A 204 -10.14 14.62 -6.74
CA CYS A 204 -8.85 14.04 -7.08
C CYS A 204 -7.73 14.92 -6.50
N THR A 205 -6.89 14.34 -5.66
CA THR A 205 -5.75 15.03 -5.03
C THR A 205 -4.40 14.57 -5.61
N CYS A 206 -4.39 13.87 -6.74
CA CYS A 206 -3.17 13.32 -7.32
C CYS A 206 -2.16 14.38 -7.77
N GLU A 207 -2.62 15.60 -8.10
CA GLU A 207 -1.75 16.71 -8.52
C GLU A 207 -1.24 17.51 -7.31
N GLU A 208 -1.98 17.48 -6.20
CA GLU A 208 -1.71 18.26 -4.99
C GLU A 208 -0.81 17.50 -4.00
N GLN A 209 -0.70 16.19 -4.16
CA GLN A 209 0.12 15.36 -3.27
C GLN A 209 1.60 15.63 -3.51
N GLU A 210 2.14 16.54 -2.71
CA GLU A 210 3.56 16.82 -2.67
C GLU A 210 4.36 15.59 -2.23
N GLY A 211 5.47 15.37 -2.91
CA GLY A 211 6.60 14.72 -2.27
C GLY A 211 6.72 13.24 -2.45
N GLY A 212 6.60 12.70 -3.57
CA GLY A 212 7.13 11.36 -3.82
C GLY A 212 6.98 10.93 -5.28
N PHE A 213 7.96 10.20 -5.74
CA PHE A 213 7.96 9.61 -7.07
C PHE A 213 6.69 8.78 -7.35
N MET A 214 6.05 8.24 -6.29
CA MET A 214 4.82 7.44 -6.36
C MET A 214 3.53 8.27 -6.37
N SER A 215 3.58 9.54 -5.99
CA SER A 215 2.42 10.45 -6.00
C SER A 215 2.21 11.14 -7.35
N LYS A 216 3.15 10.98 -8.29
CA LYS A 216 2.99 11.55 -9.62
C LYS A 216 1.82 10.87 -10.35
N PRO A 217 1.02 11.63 -11.12
CA PRO A 217 -0.08 11.10 -11.91
C PRO A 217 0.27 9.88 -12.76
N ALA A 218 1.52 9.82 -13.26
CA ALA A 218 2.05 8.71 -14.04
C ALA A 218 2.06 7.35 -13.32
N TYR A 219 1.98 7.34 -11.97
CA TYR A 219 1.93 6.13 -11.16
C TYR A 219 0.54 5.79 -10.63
N ASN A 220 -0.44 6.65 -10.87
CA ASN A 220 -1.83 6.32 -10.57
C ASN A 220 -2.38 5.48 -11.74
N PRO A 221 -2.82 4.23 -11.49
CA PRO A 221 -3.35 3.36 -12.54
C PRO A 221 -4.61 3.91 -13.24
N TYR A 222 -5.28 4.91 -12.63
CA TYR A 222 -6.49 5.54 -13.15
C TYR A 222 -6.26 6.92 -13.77
N PHE A 223 -5.02 7.36 -13.84
CA PHE A 223 -4.65 8.66 -14.39
C PHE A 223 -4.14 8.50 -15.80
N TYR A 224 -4.86 9.02 -16.78
CA TYR A 224 -4.51 8.91 -18.18
C TYR A 224 -4.27 10.28 -18.81
N ASN A 225 -3.11 10.49 -19.47
CA ASN A 225 -2.73 11.70 -20.22
C ASN A 225 -2.91 13.03 -19.45
N GLY A 226 -2.61 13.05 -18.17
CA GLY A 226 -2.73 14.26 -17.37
C GLY A 226 -4.17 14.63 -17.00
N GLN A 227 -5.14 13.74 -17.26
CA GLN A 227 -6.53 13.93 -16.89
C GLN A 227 -6.90 13.08 -15.66
N PRO A 228 -7.40 13.68 -14.57
CA PRO A 228 -7.96 12.93 -13.48
C PRO A 228 -9.14 12.11 -13.96
N CYS A 229 -9.37 10.94 -13.39
CA CYS A 229 -10.50 10.13 -13.73
C CYS A 229 -11.81 10.88 -13.43
N SER A 230 -12.54 11.28 -14.46
CA SER A 230 -13.75 12.10 -14.40
C SER A 230 -15.05 11.28 -14.34
N ARG A 231 -14.95 9.95 -14.22
CA ARG A 231 -16.13 9.08 -14.21
C ARG A 231 -16.99 9.30 -12.96
N ASP A 232 -18.31 9.23 -13.13
CA ASP A 232 -19.27 9.25 -12.04
C ASP A 232 -19.24 7.90 -11.29
N TRP A 233 -19.45 7.92 -9.96
CA TRP A 233 -19.61 6.73 -9.12
C TRP A 233 -20.65 5.76 -9.69
N TYR A 234 -21.82 6.26 -10.08
CA TYR A 234 -22.92 5.42 -10.50
C TYR A 234 -22.62 4.66 -11.80
N GLU A 235 -21.93 5.30 -12.75
CA GLU A 235 -21.49 4.65 -13.98
C GLU A 235 -20.46 3.54 -13.69
N LEU A 236 -19.51 3.80 -12.82
CA LEU A 236 -18.52 2.82 -12.38
C LEU A 236 -19.16 1.64 -11.65
N TRP A 237 -20.09 1.94 -10.75
CA TRP A 237 -20.81 0.91 -10.03
C TRP A 237 -21.66 0.03 -10.96
N LYS A 238 -22.34 0.61 -11.94
CA LYS A 238 -23.11 -0.14 -12.96
C LYS A 238 -22.21 -1.05 -13.80
N GLU A 239 -21.05 -0.56 -14.25
CA GLU A 239 -20.13 -1.35 -15.06
C GLU A 239 -19.69 -2.62 -14.32
N ASN A 240 -19.39 -2.52 -13.03
CA ASN A 240 -18.92 -3.64 -12.21
C ASN A 240 -20.04 -4.52 -11.63
N ASN A 241 -21.29 -4.07 -11.69
CA ASN A 241 -22.45 -4.84 -11.20
C ASN A 241 -23.45 -5.16 -12.31
N LYS A 242 -23.00 -5.26 -13.57
CA LYS A 242 -23.87 -5.56 -14.74
C LYS A 242 -24.73 -6.80 -14.53
N GLU A 243 -24.22 -7.84 -13.90
CA GLU A 243 -24.99 -9.05 -13.61
C GLU A 243 -26.11 -8.81 -12.58
N LYS A 244 -25.88 -7.92 -11.59
CA LYS A 244 -26.88 -7.57 -10.58
C LYS A 244 -27.93 -6.59 -11.10
N VAL A 245 -27.60 -5.79 -12.11
CA VAL A 245 -28.52 -4.81 -12.72
C VAL A 245 -29.39 -5.48 -13.79
N ASN A 246 -28.85 -6.47 -14.49
CA ASN A 246 -29.58 -7.21 -15.55
C ASN A 246 -30.32 -8.46 -15.03
N GLY A 247 -30.17 -8.81 -13.77
CA GLY A 247 -30.80 -9.96 -13.11
C GLY A 247 -32.15 -9.60 -12.47
N LYS A 248 -33.03 -8.94 -13.24
CA LYS A 248 -34.47 -8.90 -12.95
C LYS A 248 -35.20 -9.86 -13.84
#